data_d5b4076457b29e605cd2a4c0b5dee27d
#
_entry.id   d5b4076457b29e605cd2a4c0b5dee27d
#
_cell.length_a   1.000
_cell.length_b   1.000
_cell.length_c   1.000
_cell.angle_alpha   90.00
_cell.angle_beta   90.00
_cell.angle_gamma   90.00
#
_symmetry.space_group_name_H-M   'P 1'
#
loop_
_entity.id
_entity.type
_entity.pdbx_description
1 polymer ?
#
loop_
_entity_poly.entity_id
_entity_poly.type
_entity_poly.pdbx_seq_one_letter_code
_entity_poly.pdbx_strand_id
1 'polypeptide(L)'
;MALSLLKRQGYRIIDQNVRLRSGEIDIIARDQDTLCFIEVKTRASAAQGSAVESISLFKQRKLVKLALTYLKYKKLLEEKARFDVVAVDCQDSGETYIKLIKNAFDLNDSGLMRYR
;
A
#
# COMPACT_ATOMS: atom_id res chain seq x y z
N MET A 1 -0.15 14.86 2.48
CA MET A 1 0.94 14.35 3.32
C MET A 1 1.61 13.12 2.72
N ALA A 2 0.88 12.03 2.54
CA ALA A 2 1.44 10.82 1.92
C ALA A 2 1.91 11.06 0.48
N LEU A 3 1.12 11.77 -0.31
CA LEU A 3 1.48 12.05 -1.70
C LEU A 3 2.78 12.85 -1.80
N SER A 4 2.97 13.83 -0.92
CA SER A 4 4.20 14.64 -0.92
C SER A 4 5.42 13.78 -0.62
N LEU A 5 5.30 12.88 0.36
CA LEU A 5 6.39 11.96 0.70
C LEU A 5 6.75 11.07 -0.49
N LEU A 6 5.75 10.49 -1.13
CA LEU A 6 5.97 9.59 -2.25
C LEU A 6 6.65 10.31 -3.42
N LYS A 7 6.19 11.51 -3.74
CA LYS A 7 6.80 12.31 -4.81
C LYS A 7 8.25 12.64 -4.50
N ARG A 8 8.56 12.99 -3.25
CA ARG A 8 9.94 13.26 -2.84
C ARG A 8 10.82 12.02 -2.93
N GLN A 9 10.24 10.84 -2.76
CA GLN A 9 10.95 9.58 -2.87
C GLN A 9 11.06 9.07 -4.31
N GLY A 10 10.58 9.87 -5.28
CA GLY A 10 10.72 9.53 -6.68
C GLY A 10 9.55 8.75 -7.28
N TYR A 11 8.48 8.58 -6.54
CA TYR A 11 7.29 7.88 -7.07
C TYR A 11 6.53 8.79 -8.02
N ARG A 12 6.02 8.18 -9.08
CA ARG A 12 5.08 8.86 -9.98
C ARG A 12 3.67 8.37 -9.66
N ILE A 13 2.84 9.26 -9.17
CA ILE A 13 1.47 8.91 -8.79
C ILE A 13 0.66 8.64 -10.05
N ILE A 14 0.00 7.50 -10.08
CA ILE A 14 -0.84 7.09 -11.21
C ILE A 14 -2.31 7.33 -10.89
N ASP A 15 -2.73 6.93 -9.70
CA ASP A 15 -4.13 7.05 -9.32
C ASP A 15 -4.23 7.07 -7.80
N GLN A 16 -5.35 7.56 -7.30
CA GLN A 16 -5.59 7.60 -5.86
C GLN A 16 -7.06 7.37 -5.58
N ASN A 17 -7.34 6.80 -4.40
CA ASN A 17 -8.69 6.47 -3.96
C ASN A 17 -9.44 5.66 -5.02
N VAL A 18 -8.77 4.60 -5.48
CA VAL A 18 -9.31 3.75 -6.55
C VAL A 18 -10.36 2.84 -5.95
N ARG A 19 -11.60 3.05 -6.34
CA ARG A 19 -12.71 2.24 -5.86
C ARG A 19 -12.96 1.07 -6.79
N LEU A 20 -12.98 -0.11 -6.19
CA LEU A 20 -13.31 -1.33 -6.87
C LEU A 20 -14.52 -1.93 -6.14
N ARG A 21 -15.10 -2.96 -6.75
CA ARG A 21 -16.34 -3.52 -6.21
C ARG A 21 -16.23 -3.94 -4.74
N SER A 22 -15.11 -4.51 -4.35
CA SER A 22 -14.93 -5.07 -3.01
C SER A 22 -14.11 -4.21 -2.07
N GLY A 23 -13.71 -3.01 -2.49
CA GLY A 23 -12.93 -2.14 -1.61
C GLY A 23 -12.21 -1.04 -2.37
N GLU A 24 -11.26 -0.41 -1.70
CA GLU A 24 -10.56 0.74 -2.21
C GLU A 24 -9.06 0.58 -2.04
N ILE A 25 -8.30 1.07 -3.02
CA ILE A 25 -6.84 1.17 -2.94
C ILE A 25 -6.52 2.65 -2.77
N ASP A 26 -5.75 2.97 -1.73
CA ASP A 26 -5.48 4.38 -1.40
C ASP A 26 -4.68 5.08 -2.49
N ILE A 27 -3.56 4.52 -2.89
CA ILE A 27 -2.68 5.13 -3.88
C ILE A 27 -2.09 4.05 -4.77
N ILE A 28 -2.02 4.33 -6.06
CA ILE A 28 -1.30 3.52 -7.02
C ILE A 28 -0.24 4.41 -7.65
N ALA A 29 1.01 3.95 -7.65
CA ALA A 29 2.12 4.75 -8.13
C ALA A 29 3.18 3.87 -8.77
N ARG A 30 4.08 4.48 -9.53
CA ARG A 30 5.24 3.80 -10.07
C ARG A 30 6.49 4.25 -9.34
N ASP A 31 7.29 3.27 -8.93
CA ASP A 31 8.64 3.49 -8.44
C ASP A 31 9.55 2.84 -9.49
N GLN A 32 10.04 3.66 -10.40
CA GLN A 32 10.78 3.22 -11.58
C GLN A 32 9.93 2.24 -12.40
N ASP A 33 10.33 0.99 -12.52
CA ASP A 33 9.61 -0.01 -13.33
C ASP A 33 8.58 -0.81 -12.54
N THR A 34 8.41 -0.52 -11.26
CA THR A 34 7.53 -1.29 -10.38
C THR A 34 6.24 -0.54 -10.10
N LEU A 35 5.12 -1.22 -10.29
CA LEU A 35 3.82 -0.69 -9.95
C LEU A 35 3.55 -0.95 -8.48
N CYS A 36 3.32 0.11 -7.71
CA CYS A 36 3.18 0.04 -6.27
C CYS A 36 1.75 0.30 -5.85
N PHE A 37 1.20 -0.62 -5.05
CA PHE A 37 -0.11 -0.46 -4.41
C PHE A 37 0.15 -0.04 -2.98
N ILE A 38 -0.30 1.13 -2.60
CA ILE A 38 0.12 1.79 -1.38
C ILE A 38 -1.05 1.96 -0.44
N GLU A 39 -0.91 1.42 0.77
CA GLU A 39 -1.86 1.61 1.84
C GLU A 39 -1.37 2.74 2.75
N VAL A 40 -2.22 3.70 3.03
CA VAL A 40 -1.91 4.77 3.98
C VAL A 40 -2.51 4.36 5.31
N LYS A 41 -1.65 4.14 6.31
CA LYS A 41 -2.07 3.69 7.62
C LYS A 41 -1.81 4.79 8.65
N THR A 42 -2.88 5.36 9.15
CA THR A 42 -2.80 6.40 10.19
C THR A 42 -3.02 5.74 11.55
N ARG A 43 -2.14 6.03 12.50
CA ARG A 43 -2.22 5.48 13.85
C ARG A 43 -2.13 6.59 14.87
N ALA A 44 -2.83 6.39 16.00
CA ALA A 44 -2.70 7.27 17.15
C ALA A 44 -1.36 7.00 17.82
N SER A 45 -0.93 7.94 18.65
CA SER A 45 0.25 7.77 19.47
C SER A 45 0.11 6.51 20.34
N ALA A 46 1.21 6.05 20.87
CA ALA A 46 1.26 4.86 21.69
C ALA A 46 0.85 3.60 20.96
N ALA A 47 0.74 3.65 19.64
CA ALA A 47 0.51 2.45 18.85
C ALA A 47 1.66 1.48 19.04
N GLN A 48 1.34 0.21 19.25
CA GLN A 48 2.33 -0.82 19.44
C GLN A 48 2.66 -1.51 18.14
N GLY A 49 3.90 -1.93 18.01
CA GLY A 49 4.38 -2.62 16.84
C GLY A 49 4.56 -1.70 15.64
N SER A 50 4.93 -2.27 14.53
CA SER A 50 5.11 -1.52 13.29
C SER A 50 3.77 -1.25 12.63
N ALA A 51 3.75 -0.31 11.69
CA ALA A 51 2.55 -0.04 10.90
C ALA A 51 2.12 -1.28 10.11
N VAL A 52 3.08 -2.05 9.62
CA VAL A 52 2.78 -3.27 8.87
C VAL A 52 2.07 -4.28 9.77
N GLU A 53 2.54 -4.44 11.02
CA GLU A 53 1.92 -5.34 11.97
C GLU A 53 0.48 -4.95 12.30
N SER A 54 0.15 -3.67 12.16
CA SER A 54 -1.22 -3.20 12.40
C SER A 54 -2.16 -3.46 11.23
N ILE A 55 -1.64 -3.96 10.12
CA ILE A 55 -2.46 -4.36 8.97
C ILE A 55 -2.66 -5.86 9.07
N SER A 56 -3.87 -6.30 9.39
CA SER A 56 -4.16 -7.71 9.56
C SER A 56 -3.90 -8.51 8.29
N LEU A 57 -3.68 -9.81 8.46
CA LEU A 57 -3.51 -10.70 7.31
C LEU A 57 -4.75 -10.68 6.42
N PHE A 58 -5.93 -10.58 7.04
CA PHE A 58 -7.18 -10.44 6.30
C PHE A 58 -7.16 -9.21 5.39
N LYS A 59 -6.72 -8.07 5.93
CA LYS A 59 -6.62 -6.82 5.17
C LYS A 59 -5.57 -6.94 4.07
N GLN A 60 -4.43 -7.56 4.36
CA GLN A 60 -3.40 -7.77 3.35
C GLN A 60 -3.92 -8.59 2.19
N ARG A 61 -4.63 -9.68 2.48
CA ARG A 61 -5.24 -10.53 1.44
C ARG A 61 -6.25 -9.76 0.62
N LYS A 62 -7.03 -8.91 1.28
CA LYS A 62 -8.00 -8.08 0.59
C LYS A 62 -7.32 -7.12 -0.38
N LEU A 63 -6.24 -6.48 0.07
CA LEU A 63 -5.47 -5.58 -0.77
C LEU A 63 -4.86 -6.30 -1.97
N VAL A 64 -4.37 -7.52 -1.77
CA VAL A 64 -3.84 -8.33 -2.86
C VAL A 64 -4.91 -8.61 -3.91
N LYS A 65 -6.10 -8.98 -3.47
CA LYS A 65 -7.23 -9.24 -4.40
C LYS A 65 -7.60 -7.98 -5.17
N LEU A 66 -7.64 -6.84 -4.50
CA LEU A 66 -7.94 -5.57 -5.14
C LEU A 66 -6.89 -5.23 -6.19
N ALA A 67 -5.62 -5.44 -5.84
CA ALA A 67 -4.51 -5.18 -6.77
C ALA A 67 -4.59 -6.08 -7.99
N LEU A 68 -4.89 -7.36 -7.81
CA LEU A 68 -5.03 -8.30 -8.92
C LEU A 68 -6.19 -7.89 -9.83
N THR A 69 -7.30 -7.46 -9.25
CA THR A 69 -8.45 -6.98 -10.02
C THR A 69 -8.06 -5.77 -10.86
N TYR A 70 -7.34 -4.83 -10.25
CA TYR A 70 -6.87 -3.64 -10.96
C TYR A 70 -5.93 -4.01 -12.10
N LEU A 71 -4.94 -4.86 -11.82
CA LEU A 71 -3.96 -5.29 -12.83
C LEU A 71 -4.64 -6.00 -14.00
N LYS A 72 -5.60 -6.85 -13.70
CA LYS A 72 -6.34 -7.58 -14.73
C LYS A 72 -7.15 -6.61 -15.59
N TYR A 73 -7.85 -5.68 -14.95
CA TYR A 73 -8.68 -4.70 -15.63
C TYR A 73 -7.84 -3.81 -16.55
N LYS A 74 -6.67 -3.40 -16.08
CA LYS A 74 -5.76 -2.53 -16.84
C LYS A 74 -4.85 -3.32 -17.78
N LYS A 75 -4.93 -4.64 -17.79
CA LYS A 75 -4.07 -5.51 -18.61
C LYS A 75 -2.60 -5.37 -18.26
N LEU A 76 -2.32 -5.33 -16.97
CA LEU A 76 -0.96 -5.12 -16.44
C LEU A 76 -0.47 -6.30 -15.60
N LEU A 77 -1.05 -7.50 -15.77
CA LEU A 77 -0.70 -8.65 -14.94
C LEU A 77 0.76 -9.08 -15.08
N GLU A 78 1.42 -8.72 -16.18
CA GLU A 78 2.83 -9.06 -16.39
C GLU A 78 3.79 -8.05 -15.75
N GLU A 79 3.27 -6.94 -15.24
CA GLU A 79 4.10 -5.89 -14.65
C GLU A 79 4.63 -6.30 -13.28
N LYS A 80 5.82 -5.82 -12.96
CA LYS A 80 6.32 -5.93 -11.58
C LYS A 80 5.41 -5.13 -10.68
N ALA A 81 5.03 -5.71 -9.57
CA ALA A 81 4.15 -5.05 -8.61
C ALA A 81 4.59 -5.37 -7.19
N ARG A 82 4.36 -4.42 -6.30
CA ARG A 82 4.63 -4.62 -4.89
C ARG A 82 3.67 -3.80 -4.04
N PHE A 83 3.64 -4.12 -2.75
CA PHE A 83 2.81 -3.42 -1.78
C PHE A 83 3.67 -2.60 -0.85
N ASP A 84 3.36 -1.31 -0.78
CA ASP A 84 4.06 -0.37 0.10
C ASP A 84 3.06 0.18 1.10
N VAL A 85 3.57 0.66 2.22
CA VAL A 85 2.75 1.29 3.26
C VAL A 85 3.34 2.64 3.60
N VAL A 86 2.48 3.65 3.67
CA VAL A 86 2.84 4.93 4.25
C VAL A 86 2.22 4.99 5.63
N ALA A 87 3.06 4.98 6.65
CA ALA A 87 2.62 5.06 8.04
C ALA A 87 2.60 6.51 8.48
N VAL A 88 1.45 6.94 9.00
CA VAL A 88 1.26 8.28 9.53
C VAL A 88 0.98 8.13 11.01
N ASP A 89 1.98 8.40 11.86
CA ASP A 89 1.86 8.24 13.29
C ASP A 89 1.65 9.60 13.95
N CYS A 90 0.47 9.79 14.54
CA CYS A 90 0.09 11.03 15.21
C CYS A 90 0.40 10.90 16.70
N GLN A 91 1.25 11.79 17.20
CA GLN A 91 1.65 11.79 18.61
C GLN A 91 0.71 12.62 19.47
N ASP A 92 0.67 12.31 20.78
CA ASP A 92 -0.12 13.10 21.72
C ASP A 92 0.31 14.55 21.78
N SER A 93 1.59 14.82 21.50
CA SER A 93 2.14 16.17 21.43
C SER A 93 1.61 16.96 20.23
N GLY A 94 0.91 16.31 19.32
CA GLY A 94 0.46 16.91 18.06
C GLY A 94 1.43 16.73 16.93
N GLU A 95 2.62 16.19 17.21
CA GLU A 95 3.58 15.90 16.14
C GLU A 95 3.14 14.71 15.31
N THR A 96 3.46 14.75 14.03
CA THR A 96 3.13 13.67 13.11
C THR A 96 4.39 13.16 12.44
N TYR A 97 4.60 11.86 12.51
CA TYR A 97 5.73 11.20 11.87
C TYR A 97 5.23 10.38 10.70
N ILE A 98 5.89 10.52 9.56
CA ILE A 98 5.50 9.83 8.34
C ILE A 98 6.66 8.95 7.90
N LYS A 99 6.35 7.69 7.59
CA LYS A 99 7.37 6.73 7.18
C LYS A 99 6.87 5.92 5.99
N LEU A 100 7.73 5.75 5.00
CA LEU A 100 7.45 4.89 3.85
C LEU A 100 8.10 3.54 4.10
N ILE A 101 7.30 2.48 3.98
CA ILE A 101 7.77 1.11 4.10
C ILE A 101 7.57 0.43 2.75
N LYS A 102 8.67 0.22 2.04
CA LYS A 102 8.63 -0.42 0.73
C LYS A 102 8.54 -1.93 0.89
N ASN A 103 7.79 -2.56 0.00
CA ASN A 103 7.63 -4.01 -0.01
C ASN A 103 7.19 -4.50 1.37
N ALA A 104 6.14 -3.88 1.88
CA ALA A 104 5.69 -4.12 3.25
C ALA A 104 5.17 -5.54 3.47
N PHE A 105 4.57 -6.13 2.44
CA PHE A 105 4.16 -7.53 2.46
C PHE A 105 4.18 -8.06 1.04
N ASP A 106 4.28 -9.38 0.94
CA ASP A 106 4.47 -10.06 -0.34
C ASP A 106 3.15 -10.69 -0.80
N LEU A 107 2.96 -10.75 -2.11
CA LEU A 107 1.85 -11.48 -2.70
C LEU A 107 1.84 -12.94 -2.23
N ASN A 108 3.02 -13.55 -2.16
CA ASN A 108 3.17 -14.95 -1.76
C ASN A 108 2.79 -15.17 -0.30
N ASP A 109 3.05 -14.20 0.55
CA ASP A 109 2.72 -14.30 1.99
C ASP A 109 1.22 -14.36 2.21
N SER A 110 0.44 -13.79 1.30
CA SER A 110 -1.02 -13.84 1.38
C SER A 110 -1.57 -15.21 0.95
N GLY A 111 -0.77 -16.01 0.28
CA GLY A 111 -1.17 -17.30 -0.25
C GLY A 111 -1.94 -17.24 -1.56
N LEU A 112 -2.22 -16.05 -2.08
CA LEU A 112 -3.05 -15.90 -3.28
C LEU A 112 -2.30 -16.23 -4.56
N MET A 113 -1.00 -15.99 -4.59
CA MET A 113 -0.20 -16.15 -5.80
C MET A 113 0.38 -17.53 -6.01
N ARG A 114 0.29 -18.41 -5.01
CA ARG A 114 0.90 -19.73 -5.12
C ARG A 114 0.21 -20.65 -6.12
N TYR A 115 -0.97 -20.29 -6.57
CA TYR A 115 -1.77 -21.12 -7.49
C TYR A 115 -1.82 -20.57 -8.91
N ARG A 116 -0.90 -19.72 -9.24
CA ARG A 116 -0.84 -19.16 -10.58
C ARG A 116 -0.46 -20.21 -11.60
#